data_cb7f95cabcb6ce24f8da40177905d960
#
_entry.id   cb7f95cabcb6ce24f8da40177905d960
#
_cell.length_a   1.000
_cell.length_b   1.000
_cell.length_c   1.000
_cell.angle_alpha   90.00
_cell.angle_beta   90.00
_cell.angle_gamma   90.00
#
_symmetry.space_group_name_H-M   'P 1'
#
loop_
_entity.id
_entity.type
_entity.pdbx_description
1 polymer ?
#
loop_
_entity_poly.entity_id
_entity_poly.type
_entity_poly.pdbx_seq_one_letter_code
_entity_poly.pdbx_strand_id
1 'polypeptide(L)'
;MDNTNTQTHDNMKVQESQGQHQLPELSSFATQTTVSMFHTFKMAPRTPSCNFQTLQVTLTEPSTRIQTLQNPGLTTIPTEASEERGHQKGPKEVVVLKVTEPFIYEFKEGGKKMFHATVATESEFFRVKVFDFHLKEKFIPKTVIAISDYIGRNGFLEIYSASSVSHVSVDRKMEISSRLIKNANATPKIEYLCSQCTVKYVNGVYTVYKKDMREDCTYYGIRDDTGNMEVVVYGWMTYVNCEEGDKINLFCFELAFNEDKWQLRSVRHSYIKVIKARRFNRGQLNCNSNVDTSQESS
;
A
#
# COMPACT_ATOMS: atom_id res chain seq x y z
N MET A 1 -72.58 -36.50 24.17
CA MET A 1 -72.69 -35.43 25.17
C MET A 1 -71.59 -34.44 24.77
N ASP A 2 -71.90 -33.67 23.74
CA ASP A 2 -72.46 -32.32 23.82
C ASP A 2 -71.65 -31.38 24.69
N ASN A 3 -70.92 -30.45 24.12
CA ASN A 3 -71.36 -29.10 23.95
C ASN A 3 -70.38 -28.22 23.17
N THR A 4 -70.94 -27.71 22.12
CA THR A 4 -70.59 -26.50 21.37
C THR A 4 -70.48 -25.26 22.26
N ASN A 5 -69.60 -24.36 21.99
CA ASN A 5 -69.97 -22.94 22.00
C ASN A 5 -69.04 -22.09 21.07
N THR A 6 -69.74 -21.45 20.19
CA THR A 6 -69.37 -20.43 19.22
C THR A 6 -69.41 -19.05 19.90
N GLN A 7 -68.50 -18.13 19.57
CA GLN A 7 -68.73 -16.66 19.47
C GLN A 7 -67.45 -15.99 19.01
N THR A 8 -67.48 -15.47 17.85
CA THR A 8 -67.77 -14.13 17.27
C THR A 8 -66.68 -13.07 17.43
N HIS A 9 -66.21 -12.75 16.27
CA HIS A 9 -65.71 -11.46 15.75
C HIS A 9 -65.49 -10.30 16.74
N ASP A 10 -64.29 -9.71 16.63
CA ASP A 10 -64.20 -8.28 16.49
C ASP A 10 -62.97 -7.88 15.64
N ASN A 11 -63.28 -7.15 14.56
CA ASN A 11 -62.37 -6.50 13.66
C ASN A 11 -61.82 -5.24 14.28
N MET A 12 -60.51 -5.15 14.48
CA MET A 12 -59.87 -3.86 14.68
C MET A 12 -58.83 -3.64 13.58
N LYS A 13 -59.21 -2.83 12.59
CA LYS A 13 -58.31 -2.24 11.58
C LYS A 13 -57.36 -1.29 12.31
N VAL A 14 -56.09 -1.62 12.33
CA VAL A 14 -55.02 -0.64 12.57
C VAL A 14 -54.46 -0.21 11.22
N GLN A 15 -54.66 1.07 10.93
CA GLN A 15 -54.03 1.74 9.78
C GLN A 15 -52.54 1.92 10.09
N GLU A 16 -51.68 1.23 9.37
CA GLU A 16 -50.26 1.57 9.26
C GLU A 16 -50.11 2.74 8.27
N SER A 17 -49.76 3.89 8.82
CA SER A 17 -49.31 5.03 8.05
C SER A 17 -47.87 4.75 7.56
N GLN A 18 -47.71 4.47 6.28
CA GLN A 18 -46.42 4.43 5.60
C GLN A 18 -45.85 5.84 5.50
N GLY A 19 -44.90 6.15 6.38
CA GLY A 19 -43.99 7.28 6.20
C GLY A 19 -42.78 6.82 5.38
N GLN A 20 -42.84 7.01 4.05
CA GLN A 20 -41.68 6.86 3.19
C GLN A 20 -40.77 8.08 3.39
N HIS A 21 -39.69 7.90 4.15
CA HIS A 21 -38.53 8.78 4.06
C HIS A 21 -37.66 8.29 2.89
N GLN A 22 -37.81 8.97 1.75
CA GLN A 22 -36.86 8.88 0.63
C GLN A 22 -35.52 9.45 1.08
N LEU A 23 -34.51 8.59 1.17
CA LEU A 23 -33.09 8.96 1.14
C LEU A 23 -32.74 9.34 -0.30
N PRO A 24 -32.00 10.44 -0.55
CA PRO A 24 -31.61 10.81 -1.91
C PRO A 24 -30.62 9.81 -2.47
N GLU A 25 -30.91 9.32 -3.68
CA GLU A 25 -30.00 8.52 -4.50
C GLU A 25 -28.72 9.31 -4.84
N LEU A 26 -27.63 8.97 -4.17
CA LEU A 26 -26.26 9.40 -4.49
C LEU A 26 -25.52 8.36 -5.36
N SER A 27 -26.24 7.55 -6.14
CA SER A 27 -25.61 6.41 -6.83
C SER A 27 -25.35 6.57 -8.32
N SER A 28 -25.78 7.64 -8.99
CA SER A 28 -25.67 7.69 -10.46
C SER A 28 -24.48 8.49 -11.00
N PHE A 29 -23.85 9.36 -10.23
CA PHE A 29 -22.73 10.20 -10.72
C PHE A 29 -21.35 9.57 -10.59
N ALA A 30 -21.15 8.64 -9.66
CA ALA A 30 -19.82 8.02 -9.45
C ALA A 30 -19.47 6.93 -10.50
N THR A 31 -20.46 6.36 -11.17
CA THR A 31 -20.26 5.17 -12.00
C THR A 31 -19.81 5.50 -13.45
N GLN A 32 -20.14 6.67 -13.97
CA GLN A 32 -19.78 7.02 -15.35
C GLN A 32 -18.41 7.65 -15.49
N THR A 33 -17.93 8.39 -14.49
CA THR A 33 -16.62 9.07 -14.56
C THR A 33 -15.45 8.12 -14.36
N THR A 34 -15.63 7.06 -13.57
CA THR A 34 -14.53 6.12 -13.25
C THR A 34 -14.18 5.18 -14.40
N VAL A 35 -15.13 4.86 -15.29
CA VAL A 35 -14.90 3.94 -16.42
C VAL A 35 -14.09 4.60 -17.54
N SER A 36 -14.21 5.92 -17.72
CA SER A 36 -13.48 6.64 -18.76
C SER A 36 -11.99 6.82 -18.45
N MET A 37 -11.61 6.92 -17.17
CA MET A 37 -10.22 7.24 -16.79
C MET A 37 -9.22 6.13 -17.02
N PHE A 38 -9.63 4.85 -16.95
CA PHE A 38 -8.66 3.76 -17.15
C PHE A 38 -8.43 3.39 -18.62
N HIS A 39 -9.23 3.91 -19.56
CA HIS A 39 -9.09 3.60 -21.00
C HIS A 39 -8.22 4.59 -21.79
N THR A 40 -7.96 5.79 -21.25
CA THR A 40 -7.26 6.85 -22.01
C THR A 40 -5.75 6.84 -21.82
N PHE A 41 -5.19 6.09 -20.86
CA PHE A 41 -3.75 6.05 -20.62
C PHE A 41 -3.05 4.89 -21.32
N LYS A 42 -3.22 4.77 -22.64
CA LYS A 42 -2.29 4.02 -23.52
C LYS A 42 -1.25 4.95 -24.13
N MET A 43 -0.58 5.77 -23.35
CA MET A 43 0.72 6.30 -23.77
C MET A 43 1.78 5.32 -23.29
N ALA A 44 2.49 4.72 -24.25
CA ALA A 44 3.67 3.93 -23.95
C ALA A 44 4.66 4.81 -23.16
N PRO A 45 5.22 4.35 -22.05
CA PRO A 45 6.21 5.12 -21.30
C PRO A 45 7.42 5.32 -22.21
N ARG A 46 7.79 6.59 -22.48
CA ARG A 46 9.09 6.89 -23.06
C ARG A 46 10.13 6.59 -22.00
N THR A 47 10.91 5.55 -22.20
CA THR A 47 12.08 5.27 -21.37
C THR A 47 13.18 6.27 -21.70
N PRO A 48 13.88 6.85 -20.71
CA PRO A 48 15.05 7.67 -20.99
C PRO A 48 16.11 6.82 -21.69
N SER A 49 16.70 7.38 -22.73
CA SER A 49 17.81 6.73 -23.45
C SER A 49 19.03 6.71 -22.52
N CYS A 50 19.30 5.56 -21.92
CA CYS A 50 20.53 5.36 -21.17
C CYS A 50 21.68 5.23 -22.18
N ASN A 51 22.48 6.28 -22.33
CA ASN A 51 23.74 6.21 -23.08
C ASN A 51 24.73 5.35 -22.29
N PHE A 52 24.77 4.06 -22.60
CA PHE A 52 25.89 3.22 -22.23
C PHE A 52 27.08 3.56 -23.13
N GLN A 53 28.04 4.32 -22.61
CA GLN A 53 29.40 4.28 -23.16
C GLN A 53 29.98 2.90 -22.84
N THR A 54 30.01 2.06 -23.86
CA THR A 54 30.67 0.75 -23.80
C THR A 54 32.17 0.99 -23.70
N LEU A 55 32.70 0.94 -22.47
CA LEU A 55 34.13 0.80 -22.25
C LEU A 55 34.49 -0.67 -22.58
N GLN A 56 35.06 -0.88 -23.78
CA GLN A 56 35.72 -2.14 -24.10
C GLN A 56 36.98 -2.26 -23.21
N VAL A 57 36.90 -3.09 -22.22
CA VAL A 57 38.08 -3.49 -21.43
C VAL A 57 38.66 -4.75 -22.07
N THR A 58 39.80 -4.58 -22.72
CA THR A 58 40.65 -5.65 -23.20
C THR A 58 41.20 -6.45 -22.01
N LEU A 59 40.88 -7.73 -21.96
CA LEU A 59 41.41 -8.67 -20.99
C LEU A 59 42.91 -8.89 -21.20
N THR A 60 43.72 -8.42 -20.24
CA THR A 60 45.07 -8.93 -20.00
C THR A 60 45.17 -9.20 -18.50
N GLU A 61 45.27 -10.48 -18.13
CA GLU A 61 45.64 -10.86 -16.78
C GLU A 61 47.10 -10.50 -16.51
N PRO A 62 47.42 -10.04 -15.28
CA PRO A 62 47.99 -10.94 -14.30
C PRO A 62 47.55 -10.66 -12.85
N SER A 63 47.47 -11.77 -12.11
CA SER A 63 47.41 -11.90 -10.68
C SER A 63 48.07 -10.78 -9.86
N THR A 64 47.24 -9.94 -9.16
CA THR A 64 47.72 -9.11 -8.08
C THR A 64 46.58 -8.87 -7.08
N ARG A 65 46.88 -9.24 -5.84
CA ARG A 65 46.07 -9.11 -4.61
C ARG A 65 45.54 -7.69 -4.47
N ILE A 66 44.27 -7.49 -4.75
CA ILE A 66 43.60 -6.20 -4.56
C ILE A 66 43.15 -6.11 -3.09
N GLN A 67 43.82 -5.27 -2.35
CA GLN A 67 43.31 -4.77 -1.06
C GLN A 67 42.13 -3.87 -1.34
N THR A 68 40.97 -4.26 -0.87
CA THR A 68 39.73 -3.48 -1.00
C THR A 68 39.84 -2.24 -0.12
N LEU A 69 40.18 -1.11 -0.72
CA LEU A 69 39.98 0.21 -0.12
C LEU A 69 38.47 0.43 0.03
N GLN A 70 37.97 0.35 1.23
CA GLN A 70 36.59 0.74 1.56
C GLN A 70 36.50 2.26 1.44
N ASN A 71 35.91 2.76 0.36
CA ASN A 71 35.47 4.14 0.26
C ASN A 71 34.28 4.36 1.22
N PRO A 72 34.35 5.31 2.18
CA PRO A 72 33.23 5.68 3.04
C PRO A 72 32.32 6.63 2.27
N GLY A 73 31.37 6.11 1.51
CA GLY A 73 30.43 6.91 0.71
C GLY A 73 29.52 6.09 -0.19
N LEU A 74 29.62 4.76 -0.17
CA LEU A 74 28.75 3.92 -0.97
C LEU A 74 27.37 3.90 -0.31
N THR A 75 26.42 4.65 -0.87
CA THR A 75 24.99 4.50 -0.58
C THR A 75 24.65 3.04 -0.78
N THR A 76 24.35 2.32 0.30
CA THR A 76 23.97 0.90 0.28
C THR A 76 22.72 0.78 -0.61
N ILE A 77 22.87 0.15 -1.79
CA ILE A 77 21.76 -0.19 -2.67
C ILE A 77 20.75 -1.00 -1.83
N PRO A 78 19.49 -0.58 -1.73
CA PRO A 78 18.49 -1.32 -0.97
C PRO A 78 18.38 -2.73 -1.55
N THR A 79 18.38 -3.75 -0.68
CA THR A 79 18.09 -5.11 -1.12
C THR A 79 16.63 -5.12 -1.62
N GLU A 80 16.44 -5.38 -2.89
CA GLU A 80 15.11 -5.48 -3.51
C GLU A 80 14.43 -6.79 -3.12
N ALA A 81 13.09 -6.83 -3.25
CA ALA A 81 12.33 -8.07 -3.10
C ALA A 81 12.74 -9.05 -4.19
N SER A 82 12.80 -10.33 -3.85
CA SER A 82 13.06 -11.38 -4.84
C SER A 82 11.91 -11.48 -5.82
N GLU A 83 12.23 -11.77 -7.08
CA GLU A 83 11.27 -11.87 -8.16
C GLU A 83 11.21 -13.30 -8.67
N GLU A 84 10.00 -13.74 -8.94
CA GLU A 84 9.73 -14.98 -9.68
C GLU A 84 8.91 -14.66 -10.92
N ARG A 85 8.99 -15.53 -11.92
CA ARG A 85 8.27 -15.34 -13.19
C ARG A 85 7.47 -16.58 -13.57
N GLY A 86 6.25 -16.34 -14.08
CA GLY A 86 5.36 -17.39 -14.54
C GLY A 86 4.68 -18.14 -13.40
N HIS A 87 4.02 -19.24 -13.76
CA HIS A 87 3.26 -20.07 -12.84
C HIS A 87 4.20 -20.95 -11.99
N GLN A 88 4.00 -20.89 -10.67
CA GLN A 88 4.74 -21.65 -9.68
C GLN A 88 3.81 -22.64 -8.98
N LYS A 89 4.14 -23.90 -9.03
CA LYS A 89 3.31 -24.94 -8.37
C LYS A 89 3.49 -24.96 -6.86
N GLY A 90 4.69 -24.65 -6.37
CA GLY A 90 5.01 -24.71 -4.94
C GLY A 90 5.05 -26.11 -4.37
N PRO A 91 4.82 -26.33 -3.06
CA PRO A 91 4.57 -25.31 -2.06
C PRO A 91 5.85 -24.53 -1.68
N LYS A 92 5.69 -23.24 -1.36
CA LYS A 92 6.73 -22.39 -0.79
C LYS A 92 6.32 -22.01 0.63
N GLU A 93 7.07 -22.44 1.63
CA GLU A 93 6.86 -22.02 3.01
C GLU A 93 7.44 -20.62 3.23
N VAL A 94 6.65 -19.73 3.83
CA VAL A 94 7.03 -18.36 4.08
C VAL A 94 6.45 -17.85 5.41
N VAL A 95 7.18 -16.94 6.05
CA VAL A 95 6.67 -16.17 7.20
C VAL A 95 5.99 -14.91 6.68
N VAL A 96 4.80 -14.60 7.17
CA VAL A 96 4.10 -13.35 6.91
C VAL A 96 4.75 -12.24 7.72
N LEU A 97 5.32 -11.22 7.05
CA LEU A 97 5.96 -10.07 7.70
C LEU A 97 4.99 -8.90 7.85
N LYS A 98 4.22 -8.59 6.81
CA LYS A 98 3.35 -7.42 6.76
C LYS A 98 2.15 -7.69 5.87
N VAL A 99 0.99 -7.13 6.23
CA VAL A 99 -0.26 -7.26 5.47
C VAL A 99 -1.00 -5.93 5.48
N THR A 100 -1.59 -5.54 4.37
CA THR A 100 -2.51 -4.39 4.31
C THR A 100 -3.93 -4.80 4.64
N GLU A 101 -4.80 -3.83 4.91
CA GLU A 101 -6.23 -4.09 4.91
C GLU A 101 -6.71 -4.36 3.47
N PRO A 102 -7.78 -5.16 3.30
CA PRO A 102 -8.40 -5.35 2.01
C PRO A 102 -8.95 -4.04 1.45
N PHE A 103 -8.77 -3.81 0.16
CA PHE A 103 -9.28 -2.63 -0.54
C PHE A 103 -9.89 -3.01 -1.89
N ILE A 104 -10.79 -2.16 -2.38
CA ILE A 104 -11.45 -2.37 -3.68
C ILE A 104 -10.50 -1.90 -4.78
N TYR A 105 -10.18 -2.78 -5.73
CA TYR A 105 -9.33 -2.46 -6.87
C TYR A 105 -10.09 -2.45 -8.21
N GLU A 106 -11.31 -2.95 -8.23
CA GLU A 106 -12.22 -2.94 -9.39
C GLU A 106 -13.63 -2.61 -8.91
N PHE A 107 -14.22 -1.55 -9.47
CA PHE A 107 -15.50 -0.99 -9.03
C PHE A 107 -16.71 -1.45 -9.88
N LYS A 108 -16.52 -2.44 -10.77
CA LYS A 108 -17.63 -3.07 -11.49
C LYS A 108 -18.55 -3.79 -10.51
N GLU A 109 -19.73 -4.23 -10.99
CA GLU A 109 -20.73 -4.94 -10.18
C GLU A 109 -20.11 -5.92 -9.19
N GLY A 110 -20.42 -5.72 -7.90
CA GLY A 110 -19.93 -6.53 -6.80
C GLY A 110 -18.55 -6.13 -6.22
N GLY A 111 -17.85 -5.18 -6.82
CA GLY A 111 -16.55 -4.66 -6.36
C GLY A 111 -15.54 -5.75 -5.98
N LYS A 112 -14.45 -5.91 -6.74
CA LYS A 112 -13.41 -6.87 -6.38
C LYS A 112 -12.46 -6.31 -5.35
N LYS A 113 -12.19 -7.08 -4.29
CA LYS A 113 -11.27 -6.72 -3.22
C LYS A 113 -10.00 -7.54 -3.29
N MET A 114 -8.89 -6.91 -2.91
CA MET A 114 -7.59 -7.55 -2.74
C MET A 114 -6.85 -6.95 -1.55
N PHE A 115 -5.73 -7.54 -1.19
CA PHE A 115 -4.78 -6.95 -0.25
C PHE A 115 -3.34 -7.25 -0.66
N HIS A 116 -2.40 -6.47 -0.11
CA HIS A 116 -0.97 -6.72 -0.28
C HIS A 116 -0.40 -7.38 0.97
N ALA A 117 0.60 -8.23 0.76
CA ALA A 117 1.41 -8.78 1.82
C ALA A 117 2.90 -8.70 1.47
N THR A 118 3.74 -8.77 2.49
CA THR A 118 5.17 -9.04 2.36
C THR A 118 5.45 -10.31 3.14
N VAL A 119 6.08 -11.26 2.50
CA VAL A 119 6.42 -12.56 3.09
C VAL A 119 7.92 -12.84 2.92
N ALA A 120 8.48 -13.73 3.73
CA ALA A 120 9.87 -14.09 3.64
C ALA A 120 10.09 -15.60 3.82
N THR A 121 11.07 -16.13 3.10
CA THR A 121 11.78 -17.35 3.45
C THR A 121 12.94 -16.99 4.40
N GLU A 122 13.77 -17.94 4.78
CA GLU A 122 14.96 -17.67 5.61
C GLU A 122 15.99 -16.75 4.92
N SER A 123 16.03 -16.75 3.59
CA SER A 123 17.06 -16.06 2.79
C SER A 123 16.58 -14.82 2.04
N GLU A 124 15.31 -14.73 1.69
CA GLU A 124 14.78 -13.71 0.79
C GLU A 124 13.35 -13.32 1.13
N PHE A 125 12.90 -12.16 0.66
CA PHE A 125 11.53 -11.70 0.87
C PHE A 125 10.83 -11.39 -0.45
N PHE A 126 9.50 -11.51 -0.45
CA PHE A 126 8.65 -11.34 -1.62
C PHE A 126 7.51 -10.37 -1.32
N ARG A 127 7.10 -9.64 -2.34
CA ARG A 127 5.87 -8.85 -2.35
C ARG A 127 4.74 -9.69 -2.94
N VAL A 128 3.60 -9.71 -2.29
CA VAL A 128 2.46 -10.57 -2.64
C VAL A 128 1.23 -9.72 -2.90
N LYS A 129 0.50 -10.04 -3.97
CA LYS A 129 -0.86 -9.57 -4.25
C LYS A 129 -1.82 -10.73 -4.04
N VAL A 130 -2.80 -10.55 -3.16
CA VAL A 130 -3.80 -11.57 -2.87
C VAL A 130 -5.16 -11.07 -3.35
N PHE A 131 -5.69 -11.70 -4.40
CA PHE A 131 -6.93 -11.30 -5.05
C PHE A 131 -8.18 -11.95 -4.44
N ASP A 132 -8.01 -12.93 -3.59
CA ASP A 132 -9.07 -13.46 -2.73
C ASP A 132 -8.95 -12.86 -1.32
N PHE A 133 -9.79 -11.88 -1.01
CA PHE A 133 -9.73 -11.16 0.26
C PHE A 133 -10.09 -12.03 1.49
N HIS A 134 -10.79 -13.17 1.30
CA HIS A 134 -11.09 -14.12 2.37
C HIS A 134 -9.82 -14.76 2.94
N LEU A 135 -8.74 -14.81 2.15
CA LEU A 135 -7.44 -15.28 2.62
C LEU A 135 -6.78 -14.36 3.66
N LYS A 136 -7.34 -13.18 3.93
CA LYS A 136 -6.81 -12.25 4.93
C LYS A 136 -6.63 -12.89 6.30
N GLU A 137 -7.52 -13.78 6.69
CA GLU A 137 -7.49 -14.52 7.95
C GLU A 137 -6.30 -15.48 8.07
N LYS A 138 -5.77 -15.97 6.93
CA LYS A 138 -4.58 -16.83 6.90
C LYS A 138 -3.27 -16.02 6.93
N PHE A 139 -3.31 -14.76 6.51
CA PHE A 139 -2.13 -13.88 6.47
C PHE A 139 -1.93 -13.15 7.79
N ILE A 140 -1.63 -13.90 8.86
CA ILE A 140 -1.35 -13.34 10.19
C ILE A 140 0.15 -13.04 10.31
N PRO A 141 0.56 -11.80 10.67
CA PRO A 141 1.98 -11.49 10.85
C PRO A 141 2.67 -12.43 11.85
N LYS A 142 3.89 -12.86 11.50
CA LYS A 142 4.73 -13.81 12.23
C LYS A 142 4.29 -15.28 12.18
N THR A 143 3.28 -15.63 11.40
CA THR A 143 2.91 -17.04 11.17
C THR A 143 3.57 -17.57 9.90
N VAL A 144 3.82 -18.88 9.87
CA VAL A 144 4.28 -19.60 8.69
C VAL A 144 3.08 -20.12 7.92
N ILE A 145 3.06 -19.83 6.62
CA ILE A 145 2.08 -20.35 5.67
C ILE A 145 2.80 -20.99 4.50
N ALA A 146 2.14 -21.92 3.82
CA ALA A 146 2.62 -22.45 2.55
C ALA A 146 1.77 -21.90 1.42
N ILE A 147 2.43 -21.35 0.40
CA ILE A 147 1.80 -20.83 -0.81
C ILE A 147 2.14 -21.72 -2.00
N SER A 148 1.13 -22.02 -2.83
CA SER A 148 1.24 -22.87 -4.02
C SER A 148 0.36 -22.32 -5.14
N ASP A 149 0.54 -22.78 -6.36
CA ASP A 149 -0.25 -22.38 -7.53
C ASP A 149 -0.42 -20.86 -7.65
N TYR A 150 0.69 -20.13 -7.55
CA TYR A 150 0.74 -18.67 -7.67
C TYR A 150 1.48 -18.24 -8.94
N ILE A 151 1.32 -16.98 -9.33
CA ILE A 151 1.94 -16.44 -10.54
C ILE A 151 2.94 -15.36 -10.17
N GLY A 152 4.21 -15.55 -10.54
CA GLY A 152 5.24 -14.51 -10.45
C GLY A 152 5.09 -13.52 -11.60
N ARG A 153 4.80 -12.24 -11.30
CA ARG A 153 4.61 -11.20 -12.30
C ARG A 153 4.97 -9.81 -11.75
N ASN A 154 5.79 -9.08 -12.52
CA ASN A 154 6.14 -7.69 -12.22
C ASN A 154 6.65 -7.46 -10.80
N GLY A 155 7.50 -8.35 -10.28
CA GLY A 155 8.05 -8.28 -8.93
C GLY A 155 7.08 -8.65 -7.80
N PHE A 156 5.96 -9.31 -8.13
CA PHE A 156 4.98 -9.78 -7.17
C PHE A 156 4.69 -11.27 -7.36
N LEU A 157 4.35 -11.92 -6.25
CA LEU A 157 3.65 -13.21 -6.26
C LEU A 157 2.15 -12.93 -6.23
N GLU A 158 1.42 -13.37 -7.24
CA GLU A 158 -0.03 -13.12 -7.38
C GLU A 158 -0.81 -14.39 -7.02
N ILE A 159 -1.67 -14.30 -5.99
CA ILE A 159 -2.50 -15.40 -5.46
C ILE A 159 -3.96 -15.10 -5.77
N TYR A 160 -4.62 -16.04 -6.47
CA TYR A 160 -5.99 -15.88 -6.95
C TYR A 160 -7.00 -16.82 -6.29
N SER A 161 -6.55 -17.92 -5.68
CA SER A 161 -7.43 -18.97 -5.14
C SER A 161 -7.18 -19.21 -3.66
N ALA A 162 -8.25 -19.49 -2.93
CA ALA A 162 -8.18 -19.89 -1.52
C ALA A 162 -7.39 -21.18 -1.29
N SER A 163 -7.37 -22.09 -2.28
CA SER A 163 -6.60 -23.34 -2.24
C SER A 163 -5.09 -23.12 -2.33
N SER A 164 -4.66 -21.94 -2.81
CA SER A 164 -3.23 -21.63 -2.95
C SER A 164 -2.54 -21.33 -1.61
N VAL A 165 -3.27 -21.23 -0.51
CA VAL A 165 -2.70 -20.92 0.81
C VAL A 165 -3.15 -21.94 1.83
N SER A 166 -2.19 -22.64 2.43
CA SER A 166 -2.42 -23.58 3.52
C SER A 166 -1.67 -23.18 4.78
N HIS A 167 -2.25 -23.55 5.93
CA HIS A 167 -1.54 -23.46 7.20
C HIS A 167 -0.48 -24.54 7.29
N VAL A 168 0.66 -24.16 7.81
CA VAL A 168 1.70 -25.09 8.22
C VAL A 168 1.48 -25.39 9.71
N SER A 169 2.02 -26.53 10.20
CA SER A 169 1.92 -26.91 11.62
C SER A 169 2.26 -25.72 12.54
N VAL A 170 1.49 -25.56 13.63
CA VAL A 170 1.68 -24.49 14.62
C VAL A 170 3.09 -24.52 15.22
N ASP A 171 3.70 -25.70 15.29
CA ASP A 171 5.06 -25.88 15.83
C ASP A 171 6.15 -25.49 14.83
N ARG A 172 5.79 -25.28 13.56
CA ARG A 172 6.75 -24.86 12.52
C ARG A 172 7.16 -23.42 12.74
N LYS A 173 8.38 -23.23 13.17
CA LYS A 173 9.03 -21.92 13.29
C LYS A 173 10.03 -21.76 12.17
N MET A 174 10.04 -20.60 11.56
CA MET A 174 11.04 -20.18 10.58
C MET A 174 11.72 -18.93 11.13
N GLU A 175 13.04 -18.99 11.29
CA GLU A 175 13.80 -17.86 11.81
C GLU A 175 14.20 -16.92 10.67
N ILE A 176 13.74 -15.69 10.77
CA ILE A 176 14.06 -14.64 9.80
C ILE A 176 15.09 -13.70 10.42
N SER A 177 16.20 -13.49 9.73
CA SER A 177 17.24 -12.59 10.21
C SER A 177 16.71 -11.15 10.34
N SER A 178 17.15 -10.45 11.39
CA SER A 178 16.78 -9.03 11.58
C SER A 178 17.18 -8.16 10.40
N ARG A 179 18.26 -8.50 9.69
CA ARG A 179 18.70 -7.83 8.47
C ARG A 179 17.65 -7.98 7.35
N LEU A 180 17.15 -9.20 7.14
CA LEU A 180 16.14 -9.47 6.12
C LEU A 180 14.83 -8.73 6.42
N ILE A 181 14.39 -8.74 7.69
CA ILE A 181 13.20 -7.98 8.13
C ILE A 181 13.39 -6.47 7.89
N LYS A 182 14.59 -5.94 8.20
CA LYS A 182 14.92 -4.53 7.94
C LYS A 182 14.84 -4.20 6.44
N ASN A 183 15.40 -5.05 5.60
CA ASN A 183 15.38 -4.89 4.14
C ASN A 183 13.94 -4.96 3.61
N ALA A 184 13.14 -5.93 4.05
CA ALA A 184 11.75 -6.08 3.63
C ALA A 184 10.86 -4.86 3.99
N ASN A 185 11.22 -4.12 5.03
CA ASN A 185 10.54 -2.90 5.49
C ASN A 185 11.20 -1.60 5.00
N ALA A 186 12.32 -1.69 4.31
CA ALA A 186 13.05 -0.52 3.83
C ALA A 186 12.22 0.29 2.81
N THR A 187 12.36 1.60 2.91
CA THR A 187 11.82 2.54 1.91
C THR A 187 12.94 2.88 0.93
N PRO A 188 12.75 2.67 -0.37
CA PRO A 188 13.72 3.11 -1.38
C PRO A 188 13.94 4.61 -1.30
N LYS A 189 15.19 5.05 -1.35
CA LYS A 189 15.56 6.47 -1.37
C LYS A 189 15.13 7.13 -2.68
N ILE A 190 14.74 8.40 -2.60
CA ILE A 190 14.27 9.13 -3.78
C ILE A 190 15.38 9.26 -4.82
N GLU A 191 16.63 9.54 -4.40
CA GLU A 191 17.78 9.55 -5.27
C GLU A 191 17.95 8.22 -6.01
N TYR A 192 17.80 7.09 -5.32
CA TYR A 192 17.85 5.77 -5.93
C TYR A 192 16.72 5.59 -6.96
N LEU A 193 15.49 6.04 -6.66
CA LEU A 193 14.38 5.97 -7.62
C LEU A 193 14.65 6.80 -8.88
N CYS A 194 15.24 7.99 -8.72
CA CYS A 194 15.60 8.86 -9.83
C CYS A 194 16.73 8.31 -10.71
N SER A 195 17.56 7.40 -10.20
CA SER A 195 18.63 6.75 -10.94
C SER A 195 18.20 5.53 -11.77
N GLN A 196 16.91 5.14 -11.69
CA GLN A 196 16.42 3.96 -12.40
C GLN A 196 16.24 4.24 -13.90
N CYS A 197 16.44 3.20 -14.71
CA CYS A 197 16.24 3.27 -16.17
C CYS A 197 15.00 2.47 -16.64
N THR A 198 14.32 1.78 -15.71
CA THR A 198 13.21 0.90 -16.03
C THR A 198 12.01 1.16 -15.15
N VAL A 199 10.84 0.88 -15.67
CA VAL A 199 9.59 0.91 -14.89
C VAL A 199 9.64 -0.15 -13.79
N LYS A 200 9.40 0.27 -12.56
CA LYS A 200 9.35 -0.58 -11.36
C LYS A 200 8.12 -0.26 -10.53
N TYR A 201 7.73 -1.21 -9.68
CA TYR A 201 6.68 -0.97 -8.69
C TYR A 201 7.31 -0.74 -7.32
N VAL A 202 6.97 0.37 -6.71
CA VAL A 202 7.57 0.86 -5.47
C VAL A 202 6.60 0.69 -4.30
N ASN A 203 7.14 0.17 -3.20
CA ASN A 203 6.53 0.25 -1.87
C ASN A 203 7.43 1.11 -1.00
N GLY A 204 6.86 2.03 -0.23
CA GLY A 204 7.68 2.88 0.64
C GLY A 204 6.88 3.86 1.47
N VAL A 205 7.53 4.41 2.49
CA VAL A 205 6.94 5.41 3.40
C VAL A 205 7.66 6.73 3.23
N TYR A 206 6.94 7.77 2.81
CA TYR A 206 7.50 9.08 2.54
C TYR A 206 6.75 10.18 3.28
N THR A 207 7.44 11.27 3.58
CA THR A 207 6.82 12.46 4.19
C THR A 207 6.24 13.36 3.11
N VAL A 208 4.99 13.76 3.28
CA VAL A 208 4.30 14.70 2.39
C VAL A 208 4.68 16.13 2.78
N TYR A 209 5.18 16.92 1.84
CA TYR A 209 5.49 18.33 2.06
C TYR A 209 4.61 19.28 1.23
N LYS A 210 3.86 18.74 0.25
CA LYS A 210 2.96 19.50 -0.60
C LYS A 210 1.79 18.63 -1.00
N LYS A 211 0.60 19.23 -1.10
CA LYS A 211 -0.61 18.61 -1.66
C LYS A 211 -1.22 19.56 -2.68
N ASP A 212 -1.50 19.07 -3.88
CA ASP A 212 -2.17 19.80 -4.96
C ASP A 212 -3.32 18.93 -5.47
N MET A 213 -4.55 19.37 -5.22
CA MET A 213 -5.77 18.64 -5.62
C MET A 213 -6.25 19.20 -6.95
N ARG A 214 -6.45 18.31 -7.92
CA ARG A 214 -7.05 18.63 -9.21
C ARG A 214 -8.34 17.84 -9.41
N GLU A 215 -9.05 18.12 -10.45
CA GLU A 215 -10.37 17.52 -10.73
C GLU A 215 -10.30 15.98 -10.75
N ASP A 216 -9.32 15.42 -11.44
CA ASP A 216 -9.22 13.99 -11.71
C ASP A 216 -8.15 13.25 -10.88
N CYS A 217 -7.28 13.98 -10.20
CA CYS A 217 -6.14 13.42 -9.49
C CYS A 217 -5.65 14.33 -8.36
N THR A 218 -4.85 13.76 -7.47
CA THR A 218 -4.14 14.54 -6.45
C THR A 218 -2.64 14.30 -6.57
N TYR A 219 -1.88 15.38 -6.56
CA TYR A 219 -0.43 15.37 -6.53
C TYR A 219 0.05 15.55 -5.10
N TYR A 220 0.88 14.62 -4.63
CA TYR A 220 1.59 14.75 -3.37
C TYR A 220 3.07 14.96 -3.65
N GLY A 221 3.63 16.09 -3.20
CA GLY A 221 5.08 16.26 -3.11
C GLY A 221 5.59 15.45 -1.91
N ILE A 222 6.44 14.46 -2.17
CA ILE A 222 7.08 13.64 -1.15
C ILE A 222 8.55 13.98 -1.03
N ARG A 223 9.10 13.80 0.17
CA ARG A 223 10.52 14.02 0.42
C ARG A 223 11.12 12.98 1.37
N ASP A 224 12.41 12.77 1.21
CA ASP A 224 13.29 12.14 2.19
C ASP A 224 14.60 12.95 2.33
N ASP A 225 15.61 12.37 2.96
CA ASP A 225 16.94 12.97 3.15
C ASP A 225 17.79 13.04 1.86
N THR A 226 17.34 12.46 0.76
CA THR A 226 18.06 12.39 -0.52
C THR A 226 17.44 13.23 -1.63
N GLY A 227 16.17 13.64 -1.49
CA GLY A 227 15.51 14.45 -2.51
C GLY A 227 14.00 14.56 -2.35
N ASN A 228 13.39 15.06 -3.42
CA ASN A 228 11.95 15.25 -3.56
C ASN A 228 11.44 14.53 -4.81
N MET A 229 10.20 14.06 -4.77
CA MET A 229 9.53 13.42 -5.90
C MET A 229 8.03 13.71 -5.84
N GLU A 230 7.34 13.62 -6.96
CA GLU A 230 5.87 13.69 -7.02
C GLU A 230 5.25 12.30 -6.98
N VAL A 231 4.13 12.20 -6.28
CA VAL A 231 3.23 11.04 -6.29
C VAL A 231 1.90 11.48 -6.85
N VAL A 232 1.43 10.83 -7.91
CA VAL A 232 0.12 11.13 -8.51
C VAL A 232 -0.84 10.00 -8.18
N VAL A 233 -1.97 10.36 -7.59
CA VAL A 233 -3.02 9.39 -7.24
C VAL A 233 -4.31 9.68 -8.00
N TYR A 234 -5.02 8.61 -8.36
CA TYR A 234 -6.26 8.65 -9.11
C TYR A 234 -7.38 7.91 -8.38
N GLY A 235 -8.62 8.19 -8.76
CA GLY A 235 -9.80 7.51 -8.27
C GLY A 235 -9.99 7.66 -6.76
N TRP A 236 -10.36 6.58 -6.06
CA TRP A 236 -10.66 6.63 -4.63
C TRP A 236 -9.50 7.16 -3.76
N MET A 237 -8.26 7.03 -4.23
CA MET A 237 -7.09 7.52 -3.49
C MET A 237 -6.99 9.05 -3.44
N THR A 238 -7.74 9.77 -4.27
CA THR A 238 -7.81 11.24 -4.19
C THR A 238 -8.56 11.73 -2.95
N TYR A 239 -9.43 10.89 -2.39
CA TYR A 239 -10.24 11.19 -1.20
C TYR A 239 -9.56 10.85 0.13
N VAL A 240 -8.34 10.33 0.12
CA VAL A 240 -7.65 10.01 1.38
C VAL A 240 -7.34 11.30 2.16
N ASN A 241 -7.63 11.27 3.45
CA ASN A 241 -7.36 12.41 4.33
C ASN A 241 -5.86 12.46 4.66
N CYS A 242 -5.09 13.05 3.76
CA CYS A 242 -3.66 13.28 3.90
C CYS A 242 -3.36 14.78 3.78
N GLU A 243 -2.54 15.30 4.67
CA GLU A 243 -2.12 16.69 4.72
C GLU A 243 -0.60 16.81 4.74
N GLU A 244 -0.10 18.03 4.51
CA GLU A 244 1.33 18.33 4.64
C GLU A 244 1.82 18.01 6.04
N GLY A 245 2.99 17.37 6.14
CA GLY A 245 3.57 16.85 7.37
C GLY A 245 3.18 15.41 7.69
N ASP A 246 2.11 14.88 7.13
CA ASP A 246 1.77 13.46 7.26
C ASP A 246 2.77 12.59 6.48
N LYS A 247 2.75 11.29 6.76
CA LYS A 247 3.47 10.30 5.93
C LYS A 247 2.48 9.46 5.15
N ILE A 248 2.84 9.13 3.93
CA ILE A 248 2.11 8.16 3.11
C ILE A 248 2.91 6.89 2.96
N ASN A 249 2.24 5.76 3.19
CA ASN A 249 2.78 4.44 2.94
C ASN A 249 2.17 3.92 1.64
N LEU A 250 2.99 3.82 0.62
CA LEU A 250 2.64 3.46 -0.74
C LEU A 250 2.86 1.96 -0.96
N PHE A 251 1.94 1.32 -1.66
CA PHE A 251 2.02 -0.08 -2.08
C PHE A 251 1.72 -0.20 -3.56
N CYS A 252 2.62 -0.82 -4.31
CA CYS A 252 2.46 -1.06 -5.75
C CYS A 252 2.27 0.21 -6.57
N PHE A 253 3.04 1.27 -6.28
CA PHE A 253 3.06 2.48 -7.10
C PHE A 253 4.05 2.32 -8.24
N GLU A 254 3.66 2.71 -9.44
CA GLU A 254 4.52 2.63 -10.62
C GLU A 254 5.49 3.80 -10.65
N LEU A 255 6.78 3.51 -10.75
CA LEU A 255 7.80 4.51 -11.05
C LEU A 255 7.76 4.80 -12.55
N ALA A 256 7.34 5.99 -12.94
CA ALA A 256 7.15 6.39 -14.33
C ALA A 256 7.93 7.67 -14.63
N PHE A 257 8.43 7.77 -15.86
CA PHE A 257 9.07 8.97 -16.37
C PHE A 257 8.06 9.79 -17.17
N ASN A 258 7.83 11.03 -16.76
CA ASN A 258 6.86 11.92 -17.38
C ASN A 258 7.39 13.35 -17.39
N GLU A 259 7.28 14.05 -18.53
CA GLU A 259 7.72 15.45 -18.69
C GLU A 259 9.13 15.70 -18.14
N ASP A 260 10.07 14.84 -18.53
CA ASP A 260 11.50 14.88 -18.16
C ASP A 260 11.80 14.68 -16.66
N LYS A 261 10.86 14.13 -15.89
CA LYS A 261 11.07 13.78 -14.48
C LYS A 261 10.48 12.44 -14.10
N TRP A 262 11.10 11.81 -13.10
CA TRP A 262 10.55 10.62 -12.45
C TRP A 262 9.46 10.99 -11.47
N GLN A 263 8.38 10.22 -11.47
CA GLN A 263 7.26 10.33 -10.52
C GLN A 263 6.72 8.95 -10.16
N LEU A 264 6.09 8.85 -9.00
CA LEU A 264 5.31 7.67 -8.62
C LEU A 264 3.85 7.91 -8.99
N ARG A 265 3.22 6.97 -9.67
CA ARG A 265 1.79 7.07 -9.99
C ARG A 265 1.02 5.86 -9.52
N SER A 266 -0.21 6.09 -9.07
CA SER A 266 -1.09 4.99 -8.72
C SER A 266 -1.55 4.22 -9.96
N VAL A 267 -1.61 2.90 -9.81
CA VAL A 267 -2.15 1.97 -10.80
C VAL A 267 -3.31 1.20 -10.18
N ARG A 268 -3.98 0.35 -10.96
CA ARG A 268 -5.18 -0.40 -10.53
C ARG A 268 -5.03 -1.14 -9.19
N HIS A 269 -3.84 -1.69 -8.91
CA HIS A 269 -3.57 -2.45 -7.68
C HIS A 269 -2.81 -1.65 -6.64
N SER A 270 -2.68 -0.34 -6.80
CA SER A 270 -2.05 0.51 -5.80
C SER A 270 -2.91 0.66 -4.57
N TYR A 271 -2.25 0.79 -3.43
CA TYR A 271 -2.88 1.09 -2.15
C TYR A 271 -2.06 2.15 -1.41
N ILE A 272 -2.76 3.07 -0.75
CA ILE A 272 -2.16 4.14 0.04
C ILE A 272 -2.70 4.09 1.46
N LYS A 273 -1.81 4.20 2.45
CA LYS A 273 -2.16 4.35 3.85
C LYS A 273 -1.54 5.62 4.41
N VAL A 274 -2.36 6.49 4.98
CA VAL A 274 -1.89 7.72 5.62
C VAL A 274 -1.46 7.43 7.06
N ILE A 275 -0.32 7.96 7.45
CA ILE A 275 0.21 7.95 8.81
C ILE A 275 0.24 9.40 9.28
N LYS A 276 -0.70 9.77 10.14
CA LYS A 276 -0.83 11.14 10.63
C LYS A 276 0.39 11.58 11.44
N ALA A 277 0.84 12.80 11.16
CA ALA A 277 1.86 13.45 11.98
C ALA A 277 1.32 13.70 13.39
N ARG A 278 2.18 13.51 14.40
CA ARG A 278 1.82 13.92 15.78
C ARG A 278 1.78 15.43 15.83
N ARG A 279 0.60 16.02 15.86
CA ARG A 279 0.41 17.45 16.10
C ARG A 279 0.49 17.66 17.61
N PHE A 280 1.55 18.29 18.11
CA PHE A 280 1.55 18.81 19.49
C PHE A 280 0.54 19.97 19.54
N ASN A 281 -0.56 19.77 20.27
CA ASN A 281 -1.45 20.87 20.64
C ASN A 281 -0.65 21.87 21.49
N ARG A 282 -0.16 22.93 20.87
CA ARG A 282 0.39 24.12 21.53
C ARG A 282 -0.76 24.98 22.08
N GLY A 283 -1.62 24.39 22.89
CA GLY A 283 -2.79 25.09 23.40
C GLY A 283 -3.20 24.57 24.76
N GLN A 284 -2.33 24.78 25.79
CA GLN A 284 -2.72 24.95 27.19
C GLN A 284 -1.49 25.25 28.03
N LEU A 285 -0.89 26.42 27.79
CA LEU A 285 -0.19 27.15 28.83
C LEU A 285 -1.23 28.13 29.40
N ASN A 286 -2.13 27.64 30.24
CA ASN A 286 -2.87 28.45 31.16
C ASN A 286 -1.88 29.00 32.19
N CYS A 287 -1.45 30.24 32.00
CA CYS A 287 -0.81 31.04 33.04
C CYS A 287 -1.89 31.44 34.04
N ASN A 288 -2.18 30.61 35.01
CA ASN A 288 -2.82 31.02 36.24
C ASN A 288 -1.75 31.65 37.14
N SER A 289 -1.43 32.92 36.91
CA SER A 289 -0.80 33.77 37.90
C SER A 289 -1.86 34.39 38.77
N ASN A 290 -2.30 33.68 39.79
CA ASN A 290 -2.99 34.27 40.93
C ASN A 290 -1.95 34.97 41.79
N VAL A 291 -1.90 36.28 41.66
CA VAL A 291 -1.23 37.15 42.62
C VAL A 291 -2.23 37.35 43.77
N ASP A 292 -2.04 36.62 44.86
CA ASP A 292 -2.66 36.95 46.14
C ASP A 292 -1.91 38.08 46.79
N THR A 293 -2.53 39.28 46.76
CA THR A 293 -2.12 40.42 47.54
C THR A 293 -2.90 40.39 48.84
N SER A 294 -2.35 39.78 49.88
CA SER A 294 -2.82 39.96 51.24
C SER A 294 -2.16 41.20 51.82
N GLN A 295 -2.95 42.28 51.98
CA GLN A 295 -2.63 43.42 52.83
C GLN A 295 -2.84 43.00 54.28
N GLU A 296 -1.79 43.06 55.07
CA GLU A 296 -1.89 43.21 56.53
C GLU A 296 -1.95 44.66 56.87
N SER A 297 -2.99 45.04 57.57
CA SER A 297 -3.10 46.31 58.32
C SER A 297 -3.26 45.99 59.80
N SER A 298 -2.43 46.73 60.59
CA SER A 298 -2.47 46.99 62.01
C SER A 298 -1.55 46.22 62.90
#